data_0b1e7434deef9732ff56355a36ade912
#
_entry.id   0b1e7434deef9732ff56355a36ade912
#
_cell.length_a   1.000
_cell.length_b   1.000
_cell.length_c   1.000
_cell.angle_alpha   90.00
_cell.angle_beta   90.00
_cell.angle_gamma   90.00
#
_symmetry.space_group_name_H-M   'P 1'
#
loop_
_entity.id
_entity.type
_entity.pdbx_description
1 polymer ?
#
loop_
_entity_poly.entity_id
_entity_poly.type
_entity_poly.pdbx_seq_one_letter_code
_entity_poly.pdbx_strand_id
1 'polypeptide(L)'
;MSNVIEFYKQDFSSTLFPLNTNLILIENHLEELNKYVYEKILNSEMTEHSFLSQQKVYATKPKNHLRRTIKLDPIAEFFIYDVIYRNRTKFRGAVSEERKCFGFKFKDGEAIKLHEAYANFKSDLNSLKEEFSYYLKFDIASYFNSLYHHDVCHWFTSKQVGETDSIFFGQFCREINSGRSVDFMPHGIYPSKMIGNEFLKYIDLNHELKSSKIIRFMDDFILFDNDQNVLKKDFIKIQKLLGSKGLNINPAKTSLNSEYQEVSSTLSTVKQALMAVIPTDGLNNLVSGVEVSDQQHSEQTALALSEVQIEQLLNLLKDNQIEEEDADLILSFLKNYSDNLLIVLAEILKKFPNLIKQVYSVSLRITDKELLANVLLEHLESEHLFLEYELFWLGKLVEDCLLDVSLIGKLLMKIYELSNSYKIAQAKILEIPINNFGLKEIRLDFLKTGQSDWLAWSSAIGLRGLAVAERNYNLDYFSKASPINFLIASCVKKL
;
A
#
# COMPACT_ATOMS: atom_id res chain seq x y z
N MET A 1 1.62 -10.39 -22.39
CA MET A 1 0.47 -10.22 -21.46
C MET A 1 0.64 -10.99 -20.15
N SER A 2 1.14 -12.23 -20.13
CA SER A 2 1.38 -12.96 -18.86
C SER A 2 2.21 -12.19 -17.82
N ASN A 3 3.21 -11.44 -18.27
CA ASN A 3 4.15 -10.76 -17.37
C ASN A 3 3.55 -9.55 -16.60
N VAL A 4 2.50 -8.89 -17.11
CA VAL A 4 1.82 -7.82 -16.37
C VAL A 4 0.98 -8.37 -15.23
N ILE A 5 0.40 -9.56 -15.39
CA ILE A 5 -0.33 -10.26 -14.32
C ILE A 5 0.63 -10.59 -13.18
N GLU A 6 1.82 -11.14 -13.50
CA GLU A 6 2.81 -11.45 -12.47
C GLU A 6 3.29 -10.22 -11.73
N PHE A 7 3.53 -9.12 -12.44
CA PHE A 7 3.88 -7.83 -11.83
C PHE A 7 2.76 -7.32 -10.91
N TYR A 8 1.50 -7.41 -11.35
CA TYR A 8 0.35 -7.04 -10.54
C TYR A 8 0.22 -7.92 -9.28
N LYS A 9 0.34 -9.25 -9.42
CA LYS A 9 0.24 -10.21 -8.30
C LYS A 9 1.33 -9.99 -7.25
N GLN A 10 2.55 -9.68 -7.67
CA GLN A 10 3.66 -9.38 -6.76
C GLN A 10 3.39 -8.16 -5.88
N ASP A 11 2.70 -7.15 -6.40
CA ASP A 11 2.36 -5.93 -5.63
C ASP A 11 1.03 -6.06 -4.87
N PHE A 12 0.11 -6.91 -5.31
CA PHE A 12 -1.28 -6.96 -4.84
C PHE A 12 -1.41 -6.98 -3.32
N SER A 13 -0.73 -7.90 -2.64
CA SER A 13 -0.76 -8.01 -1.18
C SER A 13 -0.12 -6.81 -0.46
N SER A 14 0.74 -6.07 -1.15
CA SER A 14 1.42 -4.87 -0.64
C SER A 14 0.60 -3.60 -0.79
N THR A 15 -0.50 -3.64 -1.56
CA THR A 15 -1.38 -2.48 -1.75
C THR A 15 -2.13 -2.12 -0.47
N LEU A 16 -2.68 -0.90 -0.40
CA LEU A 16 -3.42 -0.44 0.78
C LEU A 16 -4.77 -1.16 0.94
N PHE A 17 -5.45 -1.46 -0.16
CA PHE A 17 -6.76 -2.10 -0.19
C PHE A 17 -6.81 -3.20 -1.25
N PRO A 18 -6.22 -4.39 -0.98
CA PRO A 18 -6.18 -5.50 -1.94
C PRO A 18 -7.54 -6.21 -2.03
N LEU A 19 -8.41 -5.75 -2.95
CA LEU A 19 -9.70 -6.39 -3.23
C LEU A 19 -9.57 -7.51 -4.25
N ASN A 20 -10.06 -8.71 -3.91
CA ASN A 20 -10.09 -9.85 -4.81
C ASN A 20 -10.97 -9.60 -6.05
N THR A 21 -11.90 -8.66 -5.97
CA THR A 21 -12.68 -8.17 -7.12
C THR A 21 -11.75 -7.76 -8.27
N ASN A 22 -10.69 -6.99 -7.99
CA ASN A 22 -9.69 -6.61 -8.99
C ASN A 22 -8.82 -7.78 -9.41
N LEU A 23 -8.30 -8.53 -8.44
CA LEU A 23 -7.38 -9.65 -8.70
C LEU A 23 -8.04 -10.70 -9.61
N ILE A 24 -9.25 -11.11 -9.26
CA ILE A 24 -9.98 -12.15 -10.01
C ILE A 24 -10.23 -11.71 -11.46
N LEU A 25 -10.63 -10.46 -11.67
CA LEU A 25 -10.91 -9.95 -13.01
C LEU A 25 -9.63 -9.81 -13.84
N ILE A 26 -8.56 -9.23 -13.25
CA ILE A 26 -7.28 -9.05 -13.96
C ILE A 26 -6.63 -10.40 -14.27
N GLU A 27 -6.69 -11.37 -13.36
CA GLU A 27 -6.08 -12.68 -13.55
C GLU A 27 -6.82 -13.55 -14.58
N ASN A 28 -8.16 -13.56 -14.53
CA ASN A 28 -8.95 -14.51 -15.30
C ASN A 28 -9.64 -13.91 -16.53
N HIS A 29 -9.56 -12.58 -16.74
CA HIS A 29 -10.30 -11.91 -17.82
C HIS A 29 -9.45 -10.84 -18.54
N LEU A 30 -8.14 -11.06 -18.61
CA LEU A 30 -7.15 -10.10 -19.10
C LEU A 30 -7.40 -9.66 -20.55
N GLU A 31 -7.73 -10.60 -21.43
CA GLU A 31 -7.93 -10.30 -22.86
C GLU A 31 -9.13 -9.38 -23.07
N GLU A 32 -10.22 -9.65 -22.39
CA GLU A 32 -11.43 -8.84 -22.45
C GLU A 32 -11.24 -7.46 -21.83
N LEU A 33 -10.48 -7.37 -20.70
CA LEU A 33 -10.06 -6.10 -20.12
C LEU A 33 -9.21 -5.29 -21.10
N ASN A 34 -8.23 -5.92 -21.73
CA ASN A 34 -7.37 -5.27 -22.71
C ASN A 34 -8.18 -4.72 -23.88
N LYS A 35 -9.06 -5.54 -24.46
CA LYS A 35 -9.97 -5.10 -25.54
C LYS A 35 -10.85 -3.93 -25.09
N TYR A 36 -11.43 -4.01 -23.91
CA TYR A 36 -12.31 -2.95 -23.43
C TYR A 36 -11.55 -1.64 -23.21
N VAL A 37 -10.36 -1.69 -22.62
CA VAL A 37 -9.54 -0.49 -22.39
C VAL A 37 -9.07 0.12 -23.72
N TYR A 38 -8.43 -0.66 -24.58
CA TYR A 38 -7.74 -0.11 -25.76
C TYR A 38 -8.62 0.05 -27.00
N GLU A 39 -9.69 -0.73 -27.13
CA GLU A 39 -10.58 -0.65 -28.30
C GLU A 39 -11.86 0.15 -28.01
N LYS A 40 -12.21 0.39 -26.74
CA LYS A 40 -13.42 1.14 -26.35
C LYS A 40 -13.12 2.45 -25.62
N ILE A 41 -12.42 2.41 -24.48
CA ILE A 41 -12.17 3.61 -23.67
C ILE A 41 -11.15 4.53 -24.36
N LEU A 42 -10.06 3.98 -24.87
CA LEU A 42 -8.93 4.74 -25.42
C LEU A 42 -9.00 4.91 -26.95
N ASN A 43 -10.08 4.45 -27.56
CA ASN A 43 -10.34 4.68 -28.97
C ASN A 43 -11.00 6.03 -29.19
N SER A 44 -10.32 6.95 -29.86
CA SER A 44 -10.80 8.30 -30.14
C SER A 44 -12.10 8.39 -30.93
N GLU A 45 -12.47 7.31 -31.63
CA GLU A 45 -13.72 7.23 -32.38
C GLU A 45 -14.93 6.86 -31.49
N MET A 46 -14.67 6.37 -30.25
CA MET A 46 -15.70 5.94 -29.31
C MET A 46 -15.76 6.85 -28.09
N THR A 47 -16.61 7.89 -28.16
CA THR A 47 -16.77 8.88 -27.09
C THR A 47 -17.70 8.43 -25.95
N GLU A 48 -18.35 7.26 -26.09
CA GLU A 48 -19.34 6.77 -25.11
C GLU A 48 -18.68 6.04 -23.90
N HIS A 49 -17.38 5.73 -23.98
CA HIS A 49 -16.65 5.00 -22.97
C HIS A 49 -15.54 5.84 -22.35
N SER A 50 -15.40 5.76 -21.04
CA SER A 50 -14.37 6.47 -20.28
C SER A 50 -13.96 5.67 -19.04
N PHE A 51 -12.82 6.01 -18.43
CA PHE A 51 -12.52 5.55 -17.08
C PHE A 51 -13.51 6.19 -16.10
N LEU A 52 -13.98 5.40 -15.14
CA LEU A 52 -14.89 5.91 -14.11
C LEU A 52 -14.14 6.82 -13.14
N SER A 53 -14.88 7.73 -12.52
CA SER A 53 -14.41 8.45 -11.35
C SER A 53 -14.21 7.49 -10.18
N GLN A 54 -13.02 7.51 -9.56
CA GLN A 54 -12.60 6.50 -8.63
C GLN A 54 -13.04 6.77 -7.18
N GLN A 55 -13.20 5.70 -6.40
CA GLN A 55 -13.63 5.78 -5.00
C GLN A 55 -12.53 6.37 -4.12
N LYS A 56 -12.81 7.49 -3.44
CA LYS A 56 -11.93 8.04 -2.41
C LYS A 56 -11.97 7.16 -1.17
N VAL A 57 -10.80 6.87 -0.62
CA VAL A 57 -10.61 6.06 0.58
C VAL A 57 -9.51 6.65 1.46
N TYR A 58 -9.49 6.25 2.71
CA TYR A 58 -8.53 6.76 3.69
C TYR A 58 -7.85 5.60 4.41
N ALA A 59 -6.52 5.52 4.28
CA ALA A 59 -5.71 4.62 5.11
C ALA A 59 -5.32 5.34 6.41
N THR A 60 -5.24 4.61 7.49
CA THR A 60 -4.85 5.14 8.81
C THR A 60 -3.33 5.34 8.86
N LYS A 61 -2.91 6.45 9.45
CA LYS A 61 -1.53 6.79 9.78
C LYS A 61 -1.38 6.90 11.31
N PRO A 62 -0.13 6.97 11.83
CA PRO A 62 0.14 7.23 13.23
C PRO A 62 -0.72 8.35 13.82
N LYS A 63 -1.07 8.21 15.11
CA LYS A 63 -1.84 9.22 15.86
C LYS A 63 -3.19 9.57 15.21
N ASN A 64 -3.86 8.58 14.61
CA ASN A 64 -5.16 8.71 13.92
C ASN A 64 -5.18 9.72 12.75
N HIS A 65 -4.02 10.06 12.19
CA HIS A 65 -4.01 10.82 10.95
C HIS A 65 -4.49 9.94 9.78
N LEU A 66 -5.06 10.58 8.76
CA LEU A 66 -5.58 9.89 7.59
C LEU A 66 -4.71 10.17 6.36
N ARG A 67 -4.41 9.11 5.62
CA ARG A 67 -3.80 9.16 4.30
C ARG A 67 -4.88 9.04 3.26
N ARG A 68 -5.19 10.14 2.57
CA ARG A 68 -6.14 10.11 1.46
C ARG A 68 -5.54 9.36 0.27
N THR A 69 -6.32 8.47 -0.32
CA THR A 69 -6.02 7.82 -1.61
C THR A 69 -7.31 7.55 -2.38
N ILE A 70 -7.19 6.92 -3.53
CA ILE A 70 -8.32 6.37 -4.28
C ILE A 70 -8.14 4.87 -4.46
N LYS A 71 -9.23 4.12 -4.38
CA LYS A 71 -9.26 2.72 -4.80
C LYS A 71 -9.67 2.69 -6.27
N LEU A 72 -8.76 2.23 -7.12
CA LEU A 72 -9.01 2.06 -8.54
C LEU A 72 -9.90 0.83 -8.78
N ASP A 73 -10.91 1.00 -9.66
CA ASP A 73 -11.69 -0.12 -10.18
C ASP A 73 -10.81 -1.06 -11.02
N PRO A 74 -11.26 -2.28 -11.32
CA PRO A 74 -10.42 -3.27 -12.03
C PRO A 74 -9.92 -2.81 -13.39
N ILE A 75 -10.67 -1.95 -14.10
CA ILE A 75 -10.32 -1.44 -15.43
C ILE A 75 -9.20 -0.40 -15.31
N ALA A 76 -9.37 0.56 -14.41
CA ALA A 76 -8.39 1.61 -14.15
C ALA A 76 -7.11 1.04 -13.52
N GLU A 77 -7.25 0.06 -12.62
CA GLU A 77 -6.11 -0.61 -11.98
C GLU A 77 -5.32 -1.44 -13.01
N PHE A 78 -5.99 -2.20 -13.87
CA PHE A 78 -5.34 -2.90 -14.97
C PHE A 78 -4.56 -1.94 -15.87
N PHE A 79 -5.18 -0.85 -16.32
CA PHE A 79 -4.53 0.10 -17.23
C PHE A 79 -3.24 0.69 -16.67
N ILE A 80 -3.24 1.16 -15.42
CA ILE A 80 -2.04 1.78 -14.84
C ILE A 80 -0.89 0.77 -14.68
N TYR A 81 -1.18 -0.48 -14.31
CA TYR A 81 -0.16 -1.53 -14.26
C TYR A 81 0.36 -1.87 -15.65
N ASP A 82 -0.51 -1.99 -16.66
CA ASP A 82 -0.13 -2.33 -18.02
C ASP A 82 0.70 -1.23 -18.69
N VAL A 83 0.26 0.03 -18.64
CA VAL A 83 0.99 1.14 -19.29
C VAL A 83 2.36 1.37 -18.65
N ILE A 84 2.48 1.23 -17.33
CA ILE A 84 3.77 1.36 -16.65
C ILE A 84 4.66 0.16 -16.95
N TYR A 85 4.15 -1.06 -16.90
CA TYR A 85 4.93 -2.25 -17.18
C TYR A 85 5.42 -2.30 -18.62
N ARG A 86 4.59 -1.93 -19.61
CA ARG A 86 5.01 -1.84 -21.02
C ARG A 86 6.17 -0.89 -21.22
N ASN A 87 6.14 0.24 -20.53
CA ASN A 87 7.15 1.29 -20.65
C ASN A 87 8.30 1.15 -19.65
N ARG A 88 8.39 0.07 -18.85
CA ARG A 88 9.35 -0.09 -17.74
C ARG A 88 10.80 0.11 -18.12
N THR A 89 11.18 -0.18 -19.36
CA THR A 89 12.54 0.03 -19.85
C THR A 89 12.85 1.49 -20.15
N LYS A 90 11.86 2.37 -20.23
CA LYS A 90 12.00 3.82 -20.42
C LYS A 90 12.30 4.57 -19.13
N PHE A 91 11.94 3.99 -18.00
CA PHE A 91 12.20 4.55 -16.67
C PHE A 91 13.62 4.21 -16.20
N ARG A 92 14.59 4.42 -17.10
CA ARG A 92 16.00 4.29 -16.83
C ARG A 92 16.56 5.67 -16.53
N GLY A 93 17.23 5.82 -15.45
CA GLY A 93 17.97 7.01 -15.12
C GLY A 93 19.07 6.62 -14.16
N ALA A 94 20.27 6.43 -14.69
CA ALA A 94 21.44 6.40 -13.84
C ALA A 94 21.51 7.75 -13.14
N VAL A 95 21.61 7.74 -11.84
CA VAL A 95 22.02 8.89 -11.04
C VAL A 95 23.50 8.66 -10.74
N SER A 96 24.26 9.73 -10.57
CA SER A 96 25.69 9.60 -10.24
C SER A 96 25.86 8.97 -8.84
N GLU A 97 27.07 8.53 -8.52
CA GLU A 97 27.39 8.01 -7.19
C GLU A 97 27.20 9.06 -6.08
N GLU A 98 27.17 10.35 -6.43
CA GLU A 98 26.87 11.45 -5.50
C GLU A 98 25.38 11.67 -5.30
N ARG A 99 24.52 11.10 -6.16
CA ARG A 99 23.08 11.36 -6.22
C ARG A 99 22.32 10.07 -6.35
N LYS A 100 22.07 9.39 -5.23
CA LYS A 100 21.40 8.07 -5.23
C LYS A 100 19.94 8.18 -4.84
N CYS A 101 19.07 7.52 -5.59
CA CYS A 101 17.67 7.36 -5.23
C CYS A 101 17.33 5.87 -5.03
N PHE A 102 16.62 5.59 -3.96
CA PHE A 102 16.17 4.26 -3.56
C PHE A 102 14.64 4.20 -3.54
N GLY A 103 14.09 2.99 -3.41
CA GLY A 103 12.65 2.76 -3.39
C GLY A 103 12.16 2.10 -4.68
N PHE A 104 10.94 2.40 -5.05
CA PHE A 104 10.25 1.76 -6.18
C PHE A 104 10.84 2.21 -7.53
N LYS A 105 11.46 1.29 -8.25
CA LYS A 105 12.02 1.50 -9.60
C LYS A 105 12.19 0.19 -10.34
N PHE A 106 12.36 0.27 -11.67
CA PHE A 106 12.75 -0.88 -12.46
C PHE A 106 14.28 -0.91 -12.66
N LYS A 107 14.87 -2.09 -12.56
CA LYS A 107 16.25 -2.36 -12.90
C LYS A 107 16.25 -3.50 -13.93
N ASP A 108 16.87 -3.28 -15.08
CA ASP A 108 16.91 -4.24 -16.20
C ASP A 108 15.54 -4.78 -16.65
N GLY A 109 14.51 -3.96 -16.45
CA GLY A 109 13.13 -4.29 -16.80
C GLY A 109 12.35 -5.04 -15.71
N GLU A 110 12.96 -5.35 -14.57
CA GLU A 110 12.32 -6.00 -13.43
C GLU A 110 12.09 -5.01 -12.29
N ALA A 111 10.96 -5.16 -11.58
CA ALA A 111 10.65 -4.35 -10.41
C ALA A 111 11.60 -4.72 -9.26
N ILE A 112 12.27 -3.70 -8.67
CA ILE A 112 13.15 -3.93 -7.53
C ILE A 112 12.31 -4.28 -6.30
N LYS A 113 12.76 -5.29 -5.56
CA LYS A 113 12.20 -5.66 -4.28
C LYS A 113 12.45 -4.57 -3.24
N LEU A 114 11.39 -4.17 -2.54
CA LEU A 114 11.44 -3.02 -1.63
C LEU A 114 12.44 -3.23 -0.49
N HIS A 115 12.53 -4.44 0.08
CA HIS A 115 13.45 -4.74 1.16
C HIS A 115 14.92 -4.62 0.74
N GLU A 116 15.27 -5.04 -0.49
CA GLU A 116 16.61 -4.87 -1.05
C GLU A 116 16.95 -3.39 -1.23
N ALA A 117 16.01 -2.61 -1.79
CA ALA A 117 16.17 -1.18 -1.96
C ALA A 117 16.38 -0.46 -0.62
N TYR A 118 15.66 -0.89 0.42
CA TYR A 118 15.76 -0.31 1.75
C TYR A 118 17.05 -0.71 2.46
N ALA A 119 17.46 -1.98 2.38
CA ALA A 119 18.74 -2.46 2.93
C ALA A 119 19.91 -1.68 2.34
N ASN A 120 19.93 -1.50 1.00
CA ASN A 120 20.94 -0.71 0.32
C ASN A 120 20.93 0.77 0.75
N PHE A 121 19.75 1.37 0.92
CA PHE A 121 19.61 2.73 1.43
C PHE A 121 20.18 2.87 2.84
N LYS A 122 19.90 1.93 3.74
CA LYS A 122 20.42 1.95 5.12
C LYS A 122 21.92 1.75 5.16
N SER A 123 22.47 0.85 4.35
CA SER A 123 23.91 0.65 4.23
C SER A 123 24.62 1.94 3.81
N ASP A 124 24.14 2.57 2.73
CA ASP A 124 24.71 3.84 2.25
C ASP A 124 24.55 4.95 3.32
N LEU A 125 23.38 5.05 3.96
CA LEU A 125 23.12 6.04 5.01
C LEU A 125 24.11 5.92 6.17
N ASN A 126 24.37 4.71 6.64
CA ASN A 126 25.29 4.49 7.75
C ASN A 126 26.73 4.86 7.36
N SER A 127 27.20 4.39 6.18
CA SER A 127 28.53 4.73 5.67
C SER A 127 28.72 6.25 5.51
N LEU A 128 27.70 6.96 4.97
CA LEU A 128 27.79 8.41 4.76
C LEU A 128 27.75 9.20 6.06
N LYS A 129 27.07 8.70 7.10
CA LYS A 129 27.11 9.31 8.44
C LYS A 129 28.47 9.24 9.10
N GLU A 130 29.27 8.22 8.78
CA GLU A 130 30.65 8.10 9.24
C GLU A 130 31.62 8.95 8.41
N GLU A 131 31.31 9.17 7.12
CA GLU A 131 32.16 9.91 6.18
C GLU A 131 32.02 11.44 6.33
N PHE A 132 30.80 11.95 6.61
CA PHE A 132 30.50 13.38 6.59
C PHE A 132 30.15 13.91 8.00
N SER A 133 30.68 15.10 8.29
CA SER A 133 30.45 15.76 9.59
C SER A 133 29.01 16.28 9.77
N TYR A 134 28.31 16.58 8.66
CA TYR A 134 26.97 17.16 8.73
C TYR A 134 26.04 16.50 7.72
N TYR A 135 24.78 16.36 8.12
CA TYR A 135 23.70 15.97 7.23
C TYR A 135 22.43 16.75 7.52
N LEU A 136 21.60 16.92 6.49
CA LEU A 136 20.28 17.54 6.57
C LEU A 136 19.25 16.57 6.02
N LYS A 137 18.27 16.21 6.86
CA LYS A 137 17.16 15.34 6.49
C LYS A 137 15.86 16.15 6.36
N PHE A 138 15.04 15.85 5.35
CA PHE A 138 13.69 16.39 5.20
C PHE A 138 12.80 15.47 4.37
N ASP A 139 11.49 15.67 4.48
CA ASP A 139 10.42 14.95 3.82
C ASP A 139 9.51 15.94 3.06
N ILE A 140 8.91 15.50 1.95
CA ILE A 140 7.94 16.31 1.20
C ILE A 140 6.55 16.15 1.81
N ALA A 141 5.92 17.27 2.17
CA ALA A 141 4.60 17.27 2.79
C ALA A 141 3.54 16.74 1.81
N SER A 142 2.80 15.71 2.23
CA SER A 142 1.67 15.16 1.46
C SER A 142 1.99 14.85 0.00
N TYR A 143 3.18 14.37 -0.29
CA TYR A 143 3.76 14.25 -1.63
C TYR A 143 2.77 13.76 -2.69
N PHE A 144 2.23 12.53 -2.55
CA PHE A 144 1.31 11.95 -3.52
C PHE A 144 -0.02 12.71 -3.66
N ASN A 145 -0.41 13.47 -2.64
CA ASN A 145 -1.61 14.29 -2.65
C ASN A 145 -1.39 15.68 -3.23
N SER A 146 -0.15 16.04 -3.55
CA SER A 146 0.24 17.35 -4.07
C SER A 146 0.79 17.30 -5.49
N LEU A 147 0.86 16.11 -6.10
CA LEU A 147 1.31 15.94 -7.47
C LEU A 147 0.23 16.36 -8.46
N TYR A 148 0.50 17.37 -9.27
CA TYR A 148 -0.40 17.76 -10.35
C TYR A 148 -0.32 16.77 -11.51
N HIS A 149 -1.45 16.28 -11.99
CA HIS A 149 -1.53 15.37 -13.13
C HIS A 149 -0.84 15.93 -14.38
N HIS A 150 -0.99 17.22 -14.63
CA HIS A 150 -0.32 17.90 -15.75
C HIS A 150 1.21 17.70 -15.71
N ASP A 151 1.83 17.94 -14.57
CA ASP A 151 3.27 17.76 -14.40
C ASP A 151 3.68 16.28 -14.53
N VAL A 152 2.88 15.36 -13.99
CA VAL A 152 3.12 13.92 -14.11
C VAL A 152 2.98 13.45 -15.55
N CYS A 153 1.98 13.94 -16.30
CA CYS A 153 1.81 13.62 -17.71
C CYS A 153 2.98 14.16 -18.56
N HIS A 154 3.44 15.39 -18.31
CA HIS A 154 4.62 15.93 -18.95
C HIS A 154 5.88 15.12 -18.64
N TRP A 155 6.06 14.73 -17.38
CA TRP A 155 7.15 13.85 -16.97
C TRP A 155 7.08 12.52 -17.74
N PHE A 156 5.91 11.89 -17.84
CA PHE A 156 5.72 10.63 -18.54
C PHE A 156 6.11 10.75 -20.03
N THR A 157 5.63 11.80 -20.71
CA THR A 157 5.98 12.10 -22.10
C THR A 157 7.49 12.31 -22.27
N SER A 158 8.15 12.98 -21.31
CA SER A 158 9.61 13.24 -21.34
C SER A 158 10.47 11.97 -21.29
N LYS A 159 9.89 10.84 -20.85
CA LYS A 159 10.57 9.54 -20.82
C LYS A 159 10.62 8.83 -22.17
N GLN A 160 10.24 9.51 -23.25
CA GLN A 160 10.22 8.96 -24.61
C GLN A 160 9.36 7.68 -24.73
N VAL A 161 8.26 7.65 -23.97
CA VAL A 161 7.19 6.71 -24.20
C VAL A 161 6.53 7.03 -25.56
N GLY A 162 5.87 6.07 -26.18
CA GLY A 162 5.15 6.33 -27.44
C GLY A 162 4.11 7.45 -27.28
N GLU A 163 3.87 8.23 -28.35
CA GLU A 163 2.87 9.31 -28.34
C GLU A 163 1.49 8.82 -27.90
N THR A 164 1.08 7.66 -28.39
CA THR A 164 -0.18 7.01 -28.02
C THR A 164 -0.27 6.74 -26.51
N ASP A 165 0.77 6.17 -25.89
CA ASP A 165 0.78 5.90 -24.46
C ASP A 165 0.77 7.20 -23.64
N SER A 166 1.39 8.28 -24.13
CA SER A 166 1.35 9.60 -23.50
C SER A 166 -0.07 10.17 -23.47
N ILE A 167 -0.79 10.07 -24.60
CA ILE A 167 -2.19 10.52 -24.73
C ILE A 167 -3.08 9.72 -23.79
N PHE A 168 -2.95 8.39 -23.81
CA PHE A 168 -3.74 7.47 -22.99
C PHE A 168 -3.53 7.68 -21.50
N PHE A 169 -2.29 7.87 -21.08
CA PHE A 169 -1.97 8.18 -19.70
C PHE A 169 -2.55 9.53 -19.27
N GLY A 170 -2.51 10.54 -20.13
CA GLY A 170 -3.14 11.84 -19.88
C GLY A 170 -4.68 11.74 -19.76
N GLN A 171 -5.34 10.94 -20.60
CA GLN A 171 -6.78 10.67 -20.51
C GLN A 171 -7.11 9.97 -19.18
N PHE A 172 -6.40 8.90 -18.85
CA PHE A 172 -6.56 8.19 -17.58
C PHE A 172 -6.47 9.14 -16.39
N CYS A 173 -5.42 9.96 -16.29
CA CYS A 173 -5.24 10.89 -15.19
C CYS A 173 -6.41 11.86 -15.02
N ARG A 174 -6.98 12.37 -16.12
CA ARG A 174 -8.14 13.28 -16.07
C ARG A 174 -9.41 12.56 -15.62
N GLU A 175 -9.70 11.40 -16.20
CA GLU A 175 -10.98 10.71 -15.99
C GLU A 175 -11.11 10.10 -14.61
N ILE A 176 -10.06 9.49 -14.05
CA ILE A 176 -10.09 8.91 -12.70
C ILE A 176 -10.42 9.91 -11.59
N ASN A 177 -10.26 11.21 -11.86
CA ASN A 177 -10.56 12.31 -10.95
C ASN A 177 -11.72 13.20 -11.43
N SER A 178 -12.69 12.63 -12.13
CA SER A 178 -13.88 13.34 -12.60
C SER A 178 -13.58 14.54 -13.51
N GLY A 179 -12.58 14.42 -14.37
CA GLY A 179 -12.19 15.48 -15.30
C GLY A 179 -11.41 16.65 -14.67
N ARG A 180 -11.07 16.57 -13.40
CA ARG A 180 -10.29 17.62 -12.72
C ARG A 180 -8.81 17.44 -13.02
N SER A 181 -8.10 18.56 -13.24
CA SER A 181 -6.66 18.57 -13.49
C SER A 181 -5.81 18.73 -12.22
N VAL A 182 -6.44 19.02 -11.09
CA VAL A 182 -5.79 19.22 -9.79
C VAL A 182 -5.90 17.92 -9.02
N ASP A 183 -4.74 17.19 -8.87
CA ASP A 183 -4.98 15.95 -8.25
C ASP A 183 -3.79 15.16 -7.81
N PHE A 184 -4.07 14.13 -7.08
CA PHE A 184 -3.14 13.24 -6.45
C PHE A 184 -3.01 11.92 -7.23
N MET A 185 -1.84 11.31 -7.12
CA MET A 185 -1.62 9.95 -7.63
C MET A 185 -2.29 8.91 -6.70
N PRO A 186 -2.83 7.81 -7.27
CA PRO A 186 -3.34 6.70 -6.46
C PRO A 186 -2.25 6.14 -5.55
N HIS A 187 -2.29 6.49 -4.26
CA HIS A 187 -1.27 6.04 -3.33
C HIS A 187 -1.47 4.56 -2.96
N GLY A 188 -0.36 3.83 -2.76
CA GLY A 188 -0.39 2.47 -2.26
C GLY A 188 -0.22 1.37 -3.32
N ILE A 189 -0.08 1.70 -4.60
CA ILE A 189 0.22 0.77 -5.69
C ILE A 189 1.61 1.00 -6.26
N TYR A 190 2.28 -0.04 -6.72
CA TYR A 190 3.65 0.04 -7.25
C TYR A 190 3.79 1.07 -8.39
N PRO A 191 2.91 1.11 -9.41
CA PRO A 191 3.02 2.09 -10.48
C PRO A 191 3.09 3.52 -9.97
N SER A 192 2.22 3.93 -9.07
CA SER A 192 2.22 5.29 -8.53
C SER A 192 3.45 5.58 -7.67
N LYS A 193 3.88 4.62 -6.87
CA LYS A 193 5.12 4.74 -6.07
C LYS A 193 6.33 4.89 -6.97
N MET A 194 6.42 4.10 -8.05
CA MET A 194 7.49 4.21 -9.05
C MET A 194 7.47 5.57 -9.77
N ILE A 195 6.29 6.03 -10.22
CA ILE A 195 6.15 7.36 -10.82
C ILE A 195 6.64 8.43 -9.84
N GLY A 196 6.18 8.39 -8.59
CA GLY A 196 6.59 9.36 -7.57
C GLY A 196 8.11 9.35 -7.34
N ASN A 197 8.73 8.17 -7.30
CA ASN A 197 10.17 8.07 -7.14
C ASN A 197 10.93 8.66 -8.34
N GLU A 198 10.54 8.31 -9.56
CA GLU A 198 11.17 8.76 -10.79
C GLU A 198 10.90 10.25 -11.11
N PHE A 199 9.73 10.77 -10.70
CA PHE A 199 9.37 12.16 -10.90
C PHE A 199 10.34 13.11 -10.20
N LEU A 200 10.82 12.78 -9.00
CA LEU A 200 11.77 13.62 -8.25
C LEU A 200 13.20 13.62 -8.79
N LYS A 201 13.53 12.83 -9.82
CA LYS A 201 14.87 12.83 -10.43
C LYS A 201 15.31 14.18 -10.98
N TYR A 202 14.41 15.12 -11.25
CA TYR A 202 14.80 16.47 -11.66
C TYR A 202 15.57 17.22 -10.56
N ILE A 203 15.38 16.83 -9.28
CA ILE A 203 16.19 17.32 -8.17
C ILE A 203 17.54 16.61 -8.16
N ASP A 204 17.53 15.26 -8.23
CA ASP A 204 18.76 14.46 -8.21
C ASP A 204 19.73 14.86 -9.32
N LEU A 205 19.21 15.19 -10.51
CA LEU A 205 19.99 15.58 -11.69
C LEU A 205 20.33 17.07 -11.75
N ASN A 206 19.95 17.86 -10.74
CA ASN A 206 20.21 19.31 -10.76
C ASN A 206 21.68 19.60 -10.48
N HIS A 207 22.42 20.02 -11.51
CA HIS A 207 23.86 20.32 -11.47
C HIS A 207 24.25 21.52 -10.60
N GLU A 208 23.27 22.32 -10.20
CA GLU A 208 23.52 23.48 -9.36
C GLU A 208 23.57 23.13 -7.87
N LEU A 209 23.13 21.93 -7.46
CA LEU A 209 23.29 21.43 -6.10
C LEU A 209 24.75 21.06 -5.85
N LYS A 210 25.31 21.52 -4.72
CA LYS A 210 26.73 21.43 -4.41
C LYS A 210 27.05 20.50 -3.24
N SER A 211 26.03 20.00 -2.52
CA SER A 211 26.23 19.01 -1.47
C SER A 211 27.01 17.80 -1.98
N SER A 212 27.96 17.34 -1.23
CA SER A 212 28.88 16.24 -1.60
C SER A 212 28.13 14.97 -1.96
N LYS A 213 27.10 14.61 -1.15
CA LYS A 213 26.20 13.49 -1.43
C LYS A 213 24.75 13.89 -1.17
N ILE A 214 23.85 13.37 -2.01
CA ILE A 214 22.40 13.40 -1.77
C ILE A 214 21.88 11.99 -1.97
N ILE A 215 21.27 11.44 -0.95
CA ILE A 215 20.55 10.17 -1.06
C ILE A 215 19.08 10.39 -0.70
N ARG A 216 18.19 9.62 -1.28
CA ARG A 216 16.78 9.63 -0.88
C ARG A 216 16.14 8.25 -0.99
N PHE A 217 15.19 8.03 -0.11
CA PHE A 217 14.25 6.92 -0.21
C PHE A 217 12.88 7.51 -0.52
N MET A 218 12.42 7.38 -1.77
CA MET A 218 11.21 8.05 -2.26
C MET A 218 11.28 9.57 -2.07
N ASP A 219 10.42 10.14 -1.23
CA ASP A 219 10.30 11.56 -0.89
C ASP A 219 11.09 11.99 0.37
N ASP A 220 11.74 11.04 1.06
CA ASP A 220 12.66 11.30 2.16
C ASP A 220 14.07 11.61 1.63
N PHE A 221 14.52 12.86 1.75
CA PHE A 221 15.83 13.33 1.31
C PHE A 221 16.83 13.44 2.45
N ILE A 222 18.10 13.09 2.18
CA ILE A 222 19.22 13.32 3.09
C ILE A 222 20.40 13.85 2.27
N LEU A 223 20.85 15.04 2.65
CA LEU A 223 22.00 15.72 2.09
C LEU A 223 23.19 15.59 3.03
N PHE A 224 24.39 15.36 2.50
CA PHE A 224 25.63 15.23 3.27
C PHE A 224 26.70 16.18 2.76
N ASP A 225 27.40 16.83 3.67
CA ASP A 225 28.56 17.67 3.39
C ASP A 225 29.39 17.92 4.65
N ASN A 226 30.63 18.38 4.49
CA ASN A 226 31.48 18.84 5.59
C ASN A 226 31.32 20.35 5.88
N ASP A 227 30.52 21.08 5.08
CA ASP A 227 30.16 22.48 5.30
C ASP A 227 28.63 22.63 5.42
N GLN A 228 28.17 23.01 6.61
CA GLN A 228 26.74 23.30 6.85
C GLN A 228 26.15 24.37 5.92
N ASN A 229 26.97 25.36 5.47
CA ASN A 229 26.46 26.41 4.59
C ASN A 229 26.13 25.88 3.21
N VAL A 230 26.84 24.85 2.73
CA VAL A 230 26.52 24.16 1.49
C VAL A 230 25.17 23.48 1.64
N LEU A 231 24.95 22.71 2.71
CA LEU A 231 23.65 22.05 2.99
C LEU A 231 22.49 23.05 3.05
N LYS A 232 22.66 24.18 3.77
CA LYS A 232 21.64 25.23 3.87
C LYS A 232 21.31 25.86 2.53
N LYS A 233 22.32 26.14 1.70
CA LYS A 233 22.13 26.70 0.35
C LYS A 233 21.38 25.75 -0.56
N ASP A 234 21.78 24.48 -0.55
CA ASP A 234 21.12 23.44 -1.35
C ASP A 234 19.69 23.17 -0.88
N PHE A 235 19.46 23.17 0.43
CA PHE A 235 18.12 23.03 0.99
C PHE A 235 17.17 24.15 0.52
N ILE A 236 17.64 25.42 0.54
CA ILE A 236 16.86 26.55 0.02
C ILE A 236 16.58 26.37 -1.48
N LYS A 237 17.57 25.88 -2.24
CA LYS A 237 17.44 25.66 -3.67
C LYS A 237 16.43 24.53 -3.97
N ILE A 238 16.52 23.43 -3.24
CA ILE A 238 15.57 22.32 -3.35
C ILE A 238 14.15 22.78 -3.04
N GLN A 239 13.95 23.62 -2.01
CA GLN A 239 12.63 24.19 -1.73
C GLN A 239 12.08 24.99 -2.93
N LYS A 240 12.92 25.78 -3.60
CA LYS A 240 12.52 26.52 -4.81
C LYS A 240 12.18 25.58 -5.97
N LEU A 241 12.96 24.51 -6.16
CA LEU A 241 12.69 23.50 -7.18
C LEU A 241 11.38 22.76 -6.89
N LEU A 242 11.14 22.37 -5.66
CA LEU A 242 9.87 21.76 -5.24
C LEU A 242 8.70 22.73 -5.41
N GLY A 243 8.87 23.99 -4.98
CA GLY A 243 7.85 25.03 -5.10
C GLY A 243 7.44 25.31 -6.54
N SER A 244 8.35 25.19 -7.52
CA SER A 244 8.01 25.30 -8.95
C SER A 244 7.05 24.22 -9.45
N LYS A 245 6.87 23.13 -8.67
CA LYS A 245 5.95 22.01 -8.90
C LYS A 245 4.80 21.97 -7.88
N GLY A 246 4.60 23.04 -7.12
CA GLY A 246 3.56 23.09 -6.08
C GLY A 246 3.84 22.20 -4.87
N LEU A 247 5.04 21.65 -4.73
CA LEU A 247 5.42 20.76 -3.64
C LEU A 247 6.05 21.55 -2.49
N ASN A 248 5.81 21.14 -1.26
CA ASN A 248 6.32 21.77 -0.05
C ASN A 248 7.03 20.76 0.84
N ILE A 249 8.06 21.23 1.55
CA ILE A 249 8.75 20.43 2.57
C ILE A 249 7.91 20.38 3.84
N ASN A 250 8.00 19.27 4.55
CA ASN A 250 7.39 19.10 5.87
C ASN A 250 8.33 19.66 6.97
N PRO A 251 8.02 20.81 7.58
CA PRO A 251 8.89 21.41 8.60
C PRO A 251 9.05 20.51 9.83
N ALA A 252 8.03 19.74 10.20
CA ALA A 252 8.07 18.88 11.38
C ALA A 252 9.03 17.68 11.23
N LYS A 253 9.37 17.33 9.98
CA LYS A 253 10.31 16.25 9.66
C LYS A 253 11.64 16.76 9.09
N THR A 254 11.93 18.06 9.23
CA THR A 254 13.18 18.66 8.79
C THR A 254 14.14 18.75 9.97
N SER A 255 15.32 18.15 9.82
CA SER A 255 16.38 18.18 10.86
C SER A 255 17.73 18.45 10.21
N LEU A 256 18.48 19.39 10.79
CA LEU A 256 19.87 19.68 10.48
C LEU A 256 20.73 19.16 11.61
N ASN A 257 21.71 18.30 11.34
CA ASN A 257 22.54 17.64 12.34
C ASN A 257 21.68 17.10 13.48
N SER A 258 20.84 16.16 13.20
CA SER A 258 20.37 15.39 14.30
C SER A 258 21.60 14.61 14.83
N GLU A 259 22.21 15.10 15.92
CA GLU A 259 22.48 14.15 16.96
C GLU A 259 21.18 13.41 17.09
N TYR A 260 21.15 12.19 16.59
CA TYR A 260 20.08 11.26 16.88
C TYR A 260 20.12 11.16 18.40
N GLN A 261 19.39 12.02 19.08
CA GLN A 261 18.91 11.67 20.39
C GLN A 261 18.08 10.43 20.11
N GLU A 262 18.65 9.27 20.45
CA GLU A 262 17.88 8.06 20.64
C GLU A 262 16.76 8.44 21.60
N VAL A 263 15.63 8.84 21.00
CA VAL A 263 14.44 9.16 21.75
C VAL A 263 13.90 7.82 22.22
N SER A 264 13.95 7.66 23.46
CA SER A 264 13.43 6.72 24.43
C SER A 264 14.47 5.76 25.00
N SER A 265 14.71 5.96 26.28
CA SER A 265 15.55 5.10 27.12
C SER A 265 15.06 3.65 27.22
N THR A 266 13.81 3.36 26.87
CA THR A 266 13.20 2.02 26.91
C THR A 266 13.57 1.20 25.69
N LEU A 267 13.51 1.80 24.49
CA LEU A 267 13.89 1.10 23.25
C LEU A 267 15.40 0.90 23.17
N SER A 268 16.22 1.82 23.69
CA SER A 268 17.67 1.60 23.75
C SER A 268 18.01 0.38 24.58
N THR A 269 17.28 0.13 25.67
CA THR A 269 17.47 -1.03 26.52
C THR A 269 16.99 -2.32 25.84
N VAL A 270 15.87 -2.28 25.12
CA VAL A 270 15.36 -3.43 24.34
C VAL A 270 16.21 -3.67 23.11
N LYS A 271 16.59 -2.62 22.37
CA LYS A 271 17.55 -2.74 21.26
C LYS A 271 18.90 -3.27 21.74
N GLN A 272 19.42 -2.81 22.86
CA GLN A 272 20.67 -3.33 23.44
C GLN A 272 20.54 -4.78 23.90
N ALA A 273 19.43 -5.14 24.54
CA ALA A 273 19.16 -6.52 24.94
C ALA A 273 18.97 -7.45 23.71
N LEU A 274 18.32 -6.97 22.66
CA LEU A 274 18.15 -7.69 21.40
C LEU A 274 19.45 -7.69 20.58
N MET A 275 20.20 -6.59 20.51
CA MET A 275 21.51 -6.50 19.86
C MET A 275 22.57 -7.39 20.50
N ALA A 276 22.49 -7.67 21.79
CA ALA A 276 23.38 -8.63 22.46
C ALA A 276 23.15 -10.08 22.00
N VAL A 277 22.02 -10.35 21.34
CA VAL A 277 21.59 -11.69 20.89
C VAL A 277 21.54 -11.82 19.36
N ILE A 278 21.51 -10.69 18.63
CA ILE A 278 21.32 -10.64 17.16
C ILE A 278 22.60 -10.12 16.50
N PRO A 279 23.14 -10.77 15.45
CA PRO A 279 24.12 -10.16 14.58
C PRO A 279 23.58 -8.85 13.99
N THR A 280 24.40 -7.81 13.97
CA THR A 280 24.07 -6.43 13.55
C THR A 280 23.39 -6.33 12.17
N ASP A 281 23.61 -7.29 11.28
CA ASP A 281 23.01 -7.32 9.93
C ASP A 281 21.50 -7.62 9.93
N GLY A 282 20.98 -8.31 10.93
CA GLY A 282 19.54 -8.63 11.04
C GLY A 282 18.68 -7.45 11.51
N LEU A 283 19.20 -6.62 12.40
CA LEU A 283 18.46 -5.51 13.01
C LEU A 283 18.24 -4.33 12.06
N ASN A 284 19.22 -4.03 11.21
CA ASN A 284 19.16 -2.92 10.27
C ASN A 284 18.07 -3.10 9.20
N ASN A 285 17.62 -4.32 8.96
CA ASN A 285 16.56 -4.62 7.99
C ASN A 285 15.14 -4.48 8.59
N LEU A 286 15.01 -4.42 9.90
CA LEU A 286 13.73 -4.42 10.61
C LEU A 286 13.28 -3.02 11.09
N VAL A 287 14.22 -2.07 11.21
CA VAL A 287 13.96 -0.71 11.78
C VAL A 287 13.40 0.24 10.73
N SER A 288 12.49 -0.17 9.89
CA SER A 288 11.93 0.73 8.89
C SER A 288 10.43 0.67 8.87
N GLY A 289 9.78 1.79 9.09
CA GLY A 289 8.37 2.01 8.78
C GLY A 289 8.05 1.95 7.28
N VAL A 290 8.76 1.11 6.53
CA VAL A 290 8.46 0.76 5.15
C VAL A 290 7.54 -0.45 5.19
N GLU A 291 6.35 -0.34 4.62
CA GLU A 291 5.43 -1.45 4.39
C GLU A 291 6.12 -2.50 3.49
N VAL A 292 6.81 -3.47 4.10
CA VAL A 292 7.44 -4.57 3.37
C VAL A 292 6.42 -5.68 3.21
N SER A 293 6.22 -6.16 2.00
CA SER A 293 5.30 -7.27 1.74
C SER A 293 5.82 -8.58 2.34
N ASP A 294 4.94 -9.28 3.04
CA ASP A 294 5.24 -10.48 3.83
C ASP A 294 5.75 -11.69 3.06
N GLN A 295 5.57 -11.75 1.75
CA GLN A 295 5.92 -12.93 0.96
C GLN A 295 7.44 -13.16 0.75
N GLN A 296 8.30 -12.20 1.17
CA GLN A 296 9.73 -12.26 0.88
C GLN A 296 10.64 -12.42 2.11
N HIS A 297 10.07 -12.55 3.30
CA HIS A 297 10.84 -12.76 4.55
C HIS A 297 11.06 -14.24 4.93
N SER A 298 10.85 -15.19 4.02
CA SER A 298 10.83 -16.62 4.36
C SER A 298 12.19 -17.26 4.65
N GLU A 299 13.31 -16.57 4.51
CA GLU A 299 14.65 -17.19 4.68
C GLU A 299 15.62 -16.43 5.60
N GLN A 300 15.18 -15.38 6.29
CA GLN A 300 16.06 -14.79 7.31
C GLN A 300 16.03 -15.66 8.57
N THR A 301 17.20 -16.06 9.02
CA THR A 301 17.48 -16.86 10.22
C THR A 301 16.50 -16.53 11.34
N ALA A 302 15.61 -17.46 11.67
CA ALA A 302 14.65 -17.32 12.75
C ALA A 302 15.43 -17.09 14.04
N LEU A 303 15.33 -15.88 14.60
CA LEU A 303 15.90 -15.56 15.90
C LEU A 303 15.18 -16.41 16.95
N ALA A 304 15.94 -17.26 17.62
CA ALA A 304 15.42 -17.99 18.75
C ALA A 304 15.40 -17.04 19.97
N LEU A 305 14.21 -16.47 20.26
CA LEU A 305 13.99 -15.73 21.49
C LEU A 305 13.73 -16.70 22.65
N SER A 306 14.27 -16.39 23.83
CA SER A 306 13.94 -17.10 25.05
C SER A 306 12.54 -16.71 25.55
N GLU A 307 11.88 -17.55 26.33
CA GLU A 307 10.57 -17.23 26.94
C GLU A 307 10.59 -15.92 27.71
N VAL A 308 11.66 -15.62 28.45
CA VAL A 308 11.84 -14.37 29.18
C VAL A 308 11.88 -13.15 28.25
N GLN A 309 12.55 -13.26 27.10
CA GLN A 309 12.58 -12.18 26.10
C GLN A 309 11.21 -11.95 25.45
N ILE A 310 10.49 -13.03 25.14
CA ILE A 310 9.13 -12.95 24.61
C ILE A 310 8.22 -12.23 25.63
N GLU A 311 8.27 -12.64 26.91
CA GLU A 311 7.46 -12.00 27.97
C GLU A 311 7.82 -10.52 28.17
N GLN A 312 9.09 -10.16 28.10
CA GLN A 312 9.54 -8.76 28.15
C GLN A 312 8.97 -7.94 27.00
N LEU A 313 9.00 -8.47 25.75
CA LEU A 313 8.46 -7.79 24.58
C LEU A 313 6.94 -7.64 24.67
N LEU A 314 6.23 -8.65 25.17
CA LEU A 314 4.78 -8.58 25.39
C LEU A 314 4.42 -7.55 26.48
N ASN A 315 5.21 -7.45 27.53
CA ASN A 315 5.00 -6.44 28.58
C ASN A 315 5.23 -5.02 28.06
N LEU A 316 6.20 -4.82 27.18
CA LEU A 316 6.39 -3.54 26.49
C LEU A 316 5.22 -3.15 25.63
N LEU A 317 4.60 -4.09 24.91
CA LEU A 317 3.38 -3.82 24.11
C LEU A 317 2.20 -3.38 24.97
N LYS A 318 2.14 -3.80 26.23
CA LYS A 318 1.12 -3.36 27.20
C LYS A 318 1.41 -1.98 27.81
N ASP A 319 2.65 -1.50 27.72
CA ASP A 319 3.01 -0.19 28.29
C ASP A 319 2.23 0.94 27.59
N ASN A 320 1.59 1.81 28.36
CA ASN A 320 0.82 2.94 27.84
C ASN A 320 1.69 4.00 27.15
N GLN A 321 2.98 4.02 27.41
CA GLN A 321 3.93 4.98 26.83
C GLN A 321 4.66 4.46 25.58
N ILE A 322 4.40 3.20 25.17
CA ILE A 322 5.04 2.65 23.98
C ILE A 322 4.69 3.49 22.75
N GLU A 323 5.69 3.81 21.96
CA GLU A 323 5.51 4.48 20.68
C GLU A 323 5.16 3.45 19.58
N GLU A 324 4.49 3.91 18.54
CA GLU A 324 4.03 3.09 17.45
C GLU A 324 5.18 2.39 16.71
N GLU A 325 6.28 3.10 16.45
CA GLU A 325 7.46 2.54 15.77
C GLU A 325 8.06 1.36 16.56
N ASP A 326 7.98 1.45 17.88
CA ASP A 326 8.44 0.40 18.79
C ASP A 326 7.50 -0.79 18.79
N ALA A 327 6.19 -0.54 18.76
CA ALA A 327 5.17 -1.59 18.65
C ALA A 327 5.29 -2.34 17.32
N ASP A 328 5.48 -1.65 16.19
CA ASP A 328 5.69 -2.26 14.88
C ASP A 328 6.95 -3.15 14.87
N LEU A 329 8.04 -2.65 15.43
CA LEU A 329 9.28 -3.40 15.56
C LEU A 329 9.09 -4.68 16.41
N ILE A 330 8.43 -4.58 17.56
CA ILE A 330 8.16 -5.73 18.44
C ILE A 330 7.28 -6.76 17.74
N LEU A 331 6.22 -6.33 17.04
CA LEU A 331 5.39 -7.23 16.23
C LEU A 331 6.21 -8.00 15.18
N SER A 332 7.17 -7.32 14.55
CA SER A 332 8.07 -7.95 13.58
C SER A 332 8.95 -9.04 14.21
N PHE A 333 9.47 -8.82 15.42
CA PHE A 333 10.25 -9.82 16.16
C PHE A 333 9.40 -11.01 16.61
N LEU A 334 8.18 -10.74 17.08
CA LEU A 334 7.27 -11.77 17.59
C LEU A 334 6.54 -12.54 16.48
N LYS A 335 6.84 -12.29 15.21
CA LYS A 335 6.19 -12.94 14.06
C LYS A 335 6.27 -14.48 14.11
N ASN A 336 7.37 -15.03 14.62
CA ASN A 336 7.53 -16.48 14.80
C ASN A 336 6.98 -17.01 16.13
N TYR A 337 6.51 -16.13 16.99
CA TYR A 337 5.92 -16.41 18.31
C TYR A 337 4.48 -15.85 18.39
N SER A 338 3.79 -15.90 17.28
CA SER A 338 2.51 -15.21 17.06
C SER A 338 1.41 -15.67 18.02
N ASP A 339 1.39 -16.91 18.47
CA ASP A 339 0.40 -17.39 19.46
C ASP A 339 0.50 -16.64 20.80
N ASN A 340 1.69 -16.18 21.19
CA ASN A 340 1.88 -15.38 22.39
C ASN A 340 1.27 -13.97 22.28
N LEU A 341 1.04 -13.48 21.06
CA LEU A 341 0.45 -12.16 20.82
C LEU A 341 -1.07 -12.10 21.10
N LEU A 342 -1.75 -13.23 21.13
CA LEU A 342 -3.21 -13.28 21.37
C LEU A 342 -3.63 -12.51 22.63
N ILE A 343 -2.81 -12.54 23.69
CA ILE A 343 -3.10 -11.86 24.97
C ILE A 343 -3.02 -10.34 24.93
N VAL A 344 -2.40 -9.76 23.90
CA VAL A 344 -2.20 -8.30 23.75
C VAL A 344 -2.83 -7.75 22.47
N LEU A 345 -3.35 -8.60 21.60
CA LEU A 345 -3.78 -8.25 20.24
C LEU A 345 -4.87 -7.17 20.23
N ALA A 346 -5.89 -7.32 21.06
CA ALA A 346 -6.99 -6.36 21.17
C ALA A 346 -6.51 -4.99 21.67
N GLU A 347 -5.54 -4.96 22.59
CA GLU A 347 -4.96 -3.71 23.09
C GLU A 347 -4.14 -3.01 22.02
N ILE A 348 -3.36 -3.76 21.24
CA ILE A 348 -2.57 -3.21 20.13
C ILE A 348 -3.49 -2.59 19.09
N LEU A 349 -4.57 -3.26 18.69
CA LEU A 349 -5.53 -2.76 17.72
C LEU A 349 -6.22 -1.47 18.19
N LYS A 350 -6.58 -1.39 19.47
CA LYS A 350 -7.15 -0.16 20.05
C LYS A 350 -6.16 1.00 20.08
N LYS A 351 -4.90 0.71 20.38
CA LYS A 351 -3.86 1.72 20.54
C LYS A 351 -3.30 2.21 19.21
N PHE A 352 -3.13 1.30 18.26
CA PHE A 352 -2.48 1.53 16.97
C PHE A 352 -3.30 0.96 15.80
N PRO A 353 -4.47 1.55 15.47
CA PRO A 353 -5.32 1.05 14.37
C PRO A 353 -4.60 1.01 13.01
N ASN A 354 -3.56 1.81 12.83
CA ASN A 354 -2.75 1.84 11.62
C ASN A 354 -1.80 0.63 11.49
N LEU A 355 -1.50 -0.08 12.58
CA LEU A 355 -0.71 -1.32 12.56
C LEU A 355 -1.55 -2.56 12.20
N ILE A 356 -2.82 -2.39 11.82
CA ILE A 356 -3.71 -3.51 11.45
C ILE A 356 -3.12 -4.42 10.38
N LYS A 357 -2.39 -3.87 9.39
CA LYS A 357 -1.75 -4.68 8.34
C LYS A 357 -0.62 -5.52 8.91
N GLN A 358 0.15 -5.01 9.87
CA GLN A 358 1.17 -5.77 10.59
C GLN A 358 0.53 -6.85 11.47
N VAL A 359 -0.55 -6.50 12.17
CA VAL A 359 -1.36 -7.46 12.94
C VAL A 359 -1.89 -8.57 12.02
N TYR A 360 -2.43 -8.24 10.85
CA TYR A 360 -2.83 -9.22 9.85
C TYR A 360 -1.68 -10.19 9.51
N SER A 361 -0.49 -9.66 9.20
CA SER A 361 0.68 -10.46 8.85
C SER A 361 1.09 -11.46 9.93
N VAL A 362 1.07 -11.02 11.19
CA VAL A 362 1.37 -11.87 12.34
C VAL A 362 0.26 -12.90 12.58
N SER A 363 -1.01 -12.48 12.47
CA SER A 363 -2.18 -13.32 12.74
C SER A 363 -2.33 -14.50 11.77
N LEU A 364 -1.81 -14.40 10.56
CA LEU A 364 -1.76 -15.53 9.62
C LEU A 364 -1.03 -16.75 10.20
N ARG A 365 -0.07 -16.54 11.12
CA ARG A 365 0.75 -17.58 11.73
C ARG A 365 0.22 -18.10 13.06
N ILE A 366 -0.79 -17.45 13.64
CA ILE A 366 -1.44 -17.91 14.88
C ILE A 366 -2.09 -19.28 14.62
N THR A 367 -1.83 -20.24 15.50
CA THR A 367 -2.31 -21.63 15.35
C THR A 367 -3.73 -21.78 15.86
N ASP A 368 -4.06 -21.17 17.01
CA ASP A 368 -5.40 -21.21 17.59
C ASP A 368 -6.34 -20.19 16.93
N LYS A 369 -6.96 -20.62 15.83
CA LYS A 369 -7.89 -19.77 15.05
C LYS A 369 -9.19 -19.46 15.77
N GLU A 370 -9.68 -20.37 16.63
CA GLU A 370 -10.89 -20.15 17.42
C GLU A 370 -10.66 -19.08 18.50
N LEU A 371 -9.51 -19.12 19.18
CA LEU A 371 -9.15 -18.09 20.15
C LEU A 371 -8.93 -16.74 19.47
N LEU A 372 -8.24 -16.71 18.31
CA LEU A 372 -8.07 -15.49 17.51
C LEU A 372 -9.44 -14.90 17.13
N ALA A 373 -10.38 -15.74 16.68
CA ALA A 373 -11.73 -15.31 16.31
C ALA A 373 -12.48 -14.68 17.50
N ASN A 374 -12.35 -15.25 18.71
CA ASN A 374 -12.93 -14.69 19.92
C ASN A 374 -12.33 -13.33 20.27
N VAL A 375 -11.00 -13.19 20.25
CA VAL A 375 -10.30 -11.91 20.51
C VAL A 375 -10.71 -10.83 19.53
N LEU A 376 -10.84 -11.16 18.23
CA LEU A 376 -11.30 -10.21 17.23
C LEU A 376 -12.78 -9.83 17.40
N LEU A 377 -13.63 -10.77 17.79
CA LEU A 377 -15.03 -10.47 18.03
C LEU A 377 -15.21 -9.55 19.25
N GLU A 378 -14.49 -9.81 20.34
CA GLU A 378 -14.47 -8.92 21.51
C GLU A 378 -13.97 -7.51 21.15
N HIS A 379 -12.95 -7.41 20.31
CA HIS A 379 -12.49 -6.11 19.80
C HIS A 379 -13.58 -5.41 19.00
N LEU A 380 -14.25 -6.10 18.06
CA LEU A 380 -15.31 -5.55 17.22
C LEU A 380 -16.58 -5.16 18.02
N GLU A 381 -16.82 -5.76 19.17
CA GLU A 381 -17.93 -5.45 20.08
C GLU A 381 -17.58 -4.35 21.09
N SER A 382 -16.31 -3.95 21.19
CA SER A 382 -15.86 -2.92 22.11
C SER A 382 -16.27 -1.50 21.67
N GLU A 383 -16.29 -0.56 22.62
CA GLU A 383 -16.42 0.88 22.34
C GLU A 383 -15.12 1.41 21.70
N HIS A 384 -15.02 1.28 20.38
CA HIS A 384 -13.88 1.72 19.57
C HIS A 384 -14.36 2.45 18.31
N LEU A 385 -13.65 3.49 17.90
CA LEU A 385 -13.90 4.19 16.64
C LEU A 385 -13.19 3.45 15.50
N PHE A 386 -13.91 2.57 14.83
CA PHE A 386 -13.37 1.85 13.68
C PHE A 386 -13.23 2.75 12.45
N LEU A 387 -12.10 2.63 11.77
CA LEU A 387 -11.80 3.31 10.52
C LEU A 387 -11.87 2.31 9.34
N GLU A 388 -12.10 2.84 8.12
CA GLU A 388 -12.25 2.01 6.91
C GLU A 388 -11.07 1.05 6.69
N TYR A 389 -9.84 1.54 6.91
CA TYR A 389 -8.62 0.76 6.74
C TYR A 389 -8.54 -0.42 7.71
N GLU A 390 -8.91 -0.19 8.96
CA GLU A 390 -8.94 -1.23 9.99
C GLU A 390 -9.98 -2.31 9.66
N LEU A 391 -11.22 -1.92 9.39
CA LEU A 391 -12.30 -2.86 9.05
C LEU A 391 -11.99 -3.64 7.76
N PHE A 392 -11.37 -3.01 6.77
CA PHE A 392 -10.94 -3.67 5.55
C PHE A 392 -9.93 -4.80 5.85
N TRP A 393 -8.88 -4.52 6.63
CA TRP A 393 -7.86 -5.52 6.95
C TRP A 393 -8.35 -6.58 7.93
N LEU A 394 -9.30 -6.26 8.81
CA LEU A 394 -10.01 -7.27 9.61
C LEU A 394 -10.82 -8.21 8.71
N GLY A 395 -11.54 -7.68 7.73
CA GLY A 395 -12.23 -8.49 6.71
C GLY A 395 -11.27 -9.36 5.90
N LYS A 396 -10.10 -8.83 5.54
CA LYS A 396 -9.04 -9.58 4.86
C LYS A 396 -8.48 -10.70 5.74
N LEU A 397 -8.28 -10.43 7.03
CA LEU A 397 -7.83 -11.44 8.00
C LEU A 397 -8.86 -12.57 8.14
N VAL A 398 -10.15 -12.24 8.23
CA VAL A 398 -11.21 -13.24 8.28
C VAL A 398 -11.22 -14.10 7.01
N GLU A 399 -11.09 -13.49 5.82
CA GLU A 399 -11.06 -14.23 4.55
C GLU A 399 -9.88 -15.20 4.47
N ASP A 400 -8.70 -14.78 4.89
CA ASP A 400 -7.48 -15.56 4.63
C ASP A 400 -7.21 -16.64 5.69
N CYS A 401 -7.77 -16.53 6.89
CA CYS A 401 -7.43 -17.50 7.95
C CYS A 401 -8.53 -17.91 8.92
N LEU A 402 -9.74 -17.36 8.82
CA LEU A 402 -10.82 -17.62 9.77
C LEU A 402 -12.12 -18.14 9.12
N LEU A 403 -12.05 -18.66 7.89
CA LEU A 403 -13.28 -19.13 7.20
C LEU A 403 -13.89 -20.38 7.84
N ASP A 404 -13.09 -21.19 8.53
CA ASP A 404 -13.50 -22.47 9.11
C ASP A 404 -13.84 -22.39 10.60
N VAL A 405 -13.77 -21.18 11.22
CA VAL A 405 -14.05 -21.01 12.66
C VAL A 405 -15.56 -20.98 12.94
N SER A 406 -15.93 -21.37 14.14
CA SER A 406 -17.35 -21.40 14.58
C SER A 406 -18.00 -20.01 14.59
N LEU A 407 -17.22 -18.94 14.80
CA LEU A 407 -17.68 -17.55 14.89
C LEU A 407 -17.73 -16.80 13.57
N ILE A 408 -17.43 -17.44 12.44
CA ILE A 408 -17.29 -16.79 11.11
C ILE A 408 -18.49 -15.90 10.77
N GLY A 409 -19.72 -16.37 11.00
CA GLY A 409 -20.94 -15.61 10.69
C GLY A 409 -21.04 -14.32 11.49
N LYS A 410 -20.71 -14.38 12.80
CA LYS A 410 -20.72 -13.20 13.67
C LYS A 410 -19.65 -12.17 13.25
N LEU A 411 -18.44 -12.65 12.95
CA LEU A 411 -17.33 -11.79 12.49
C LEU A 411 -17.70 -11.06 11.20
N LEU A 412 -18.14 -11.79 10.18
CA LEU A 412 -18.48 -11.20 8.88
C LEU A 412 -19.61 -10.18 9.00
N MET A 413 -20.69 -10.53 9.71
CA MET A 413 -21.82 -9.62 9.87
C MET A 413 -21.45 -8.39 10.71
N LYS A 414 -20.67 -8.56 11.78
CA LYS A 414 -20.25 -7.43 12.61
C LYS A 414 -19.36 -6.46 11.85
N ILE A 415 -18.37 -6.95 11.07
CA ILE A 415 -17.53 -6.10 10.22
C ILE A 415 -18.39 -5.41 9.15
N TYR A 416 -19.32 -6.12 8.53
CA TYR A 416 -20.22 -5.56 7.53
C TYR A 416 -21.06 -4.39 8.10
N GLU A 417 -21.66 -4.58 9.29
CA GLU A 417 -22.45 -3.55 9.99
C GLU A 417 -21.61 -2.33 10.37
N LEU A 418 -20.44 -2.54 10.95
CA LEU A 418 -19.51 -1.46 11.32
C LEU A 418 -18.98 -0.69 10.08
N SER A 419 -18.97 -1.34 8.92
CA SER A 419 -18.53 -0.75 7.65
C SER A 419 -19.60 0.06 6.93
N ASN A 420 -20.75 0.34 7.53
CA ASN A 420 -21.93 0.94 6.85
C ASN A 420 -21.61 2.29 6.15
N SER A 421 -20.64 3.05 6.66
CA SER A 421 -20.16 4.30 6.06
C SER A 421 -18.90 4.13 5.18
N TYR A 422 -18.40 2.91 5.01
CA TYR A 422 -17.10 2.60 4.42
C TYR A 422 -17.25 1.61 3.26
N LYS A 423 -17.46 2.16 2.07
CA LYS A 423 -17.82 1.37 0.88
C LYS A 423 -16.79 0.28 0.54
N ILE A 424 -15.50 0.55 0.68
CA ILE A 424 -14.45 -0.42 0.32
C ILE A 424 -14.30 -1.51 1.38
N ALA A 425 -14.50 -1.20 2.67
CA ALA A 425 -14.55 -2.21 3.72
C ALA A 425 -15.77 -3.12 3.59
N GLN A 426 -16.97 -2.58 3.26
CA GLN A 426 -18.15 -3.40 2.94
C GLN A 426 -17.93 -4.28 1.70
N ALA A 427 -17.37 -3.72 0.64
CA ALA A 427 -17.03 -4.46 -0.57
C ALA A 427 -16.11 -5.65 -0.27
N LYS A 428 -15.17 -5.50 0.68
CA LYS A 428 -14.31 -6.60 1.12
C LYS A 428 -15.10 -7.78 1.69
N ILE A 429 -16.12 -7.53 2.51
CA ILE A 429 -16.96 -8.60 3.06
C ILE A 429 -17.83 -9.22 1.97
N LEU A 430 -18.35 -8.41 1.06
CA LEU A 430 -19.22 -8.88 -0.02
C LEU A 430 -18.50 -9.75 -1.06
N GLU A 431 -17.19 -9.59 -1.25
CA GLU A 431 -16.45 -10.44 -2.21
C GLU A 431 -16.05 -11.83 -1.67
N ILE A 432 -16.14 -12.05 -0.33
CA ILE A 432 -15.82 -13.35 0.30
C ILE A 432 -16.87 -14.39 -0.11
N PRO A 433 -16.50 -15.58 -0.63
CA PRO A 433 -17.45 -16.50 -1.26
C PRO A 433 -18.27 -17.34 -0.27
N ILE A 434 -18.64 -16.79 0.87
CA ILE A 434 -19.54 -17.40 1.87
C ILE A 434 -20.94 -16.88 1.63
N ASN A 435 -21.91 -17.77 1.40
CA ASN A 435 -23.28 -17.43 1.06
C ASN A 435 -24.30 -17.66 2.21
N ASN A 436 -23.80 -17.98 3.39
CA ASN A 436 -24.58 -18.15 4.62
C ASN A 436 -24.73 -16.81 5.36
N PHE A 437 -25.41 -16.84 6.49
CA PHE A 437 -25.53 -15.73 7.44
C PHE A 437 -26.19 -14.46 6.87
N GLY A 438 -27.07 -14.59 5.87
CA GLY A 438 -27.73 -13.45 5.22
C GLY A 438 -26.91 -12.78 4.11
N LEU A 439 -25.64 -13.16 3.92
CA LEU A 439 -24.77 -12.53 2.90
C LEU A 439 -25.23 -12.80 1.47
N LYS A 440 -25.87 -13.95 1.22
CA LYS A 440 -26.45 -14.24 -0.09
C LYS A 440 -27.55 -13.25 -0.45
N GLU A 441 -28.49 -13.01 0.44
CA GLU A 441 -29.61 -12.11 0.27
C GLU A 441 -29.12 -10.68 0.03
N ILE A 442 -28.18 -10.20 0.86
CA ILE A 442 -27.57 -8.88 0.73
C ILE A 442 -26.93 -8.71 -0.66
N ARG A 443 -26.16 -9.70 -1.13
CA ARG A 443 -25.53 -9.66 -2.46
C ARG A 443 -26.55 -9.63 -3.58
N LEU A 444 -27.58 -10.47 -3.49
CA LEU A 444 -28.64 -10.52 -4.51
C LEU A 444 -29.40 -9.21 -4.61
N ASP A 445 -29.59 -8.51 -3.49
CA ASP A 445 -30.21 -7.17 -3.48
C ASP A 445 -29.34 -6.16 -4.22
N PHE A 446 -28.03 -6.12 -4.00
CA PHE A 446 -27.13 -5.26 -4.78
C PHE A 446 -27.16 -5.57 -6.28
N LEU A 447 -27.23 -6.85 -6.68
CA LEU A 447 -27.27 -7.21 -8.10
C LEU A 447 -28.58 -6.82 -8.79
N LYS A 448 -29.70 -6.83 -8.05
CA LYS A 448 -31.02 -6.51 -8.60
C LYS A 448 -31.27 -5.01 -8.76
N THR A 449 -30.52 -4.16 -8.08
CA THR A 449 -30.71 -2.70 -8.16
C THR A 449 -30.29 -2.06 -9.46
N GLY A 450 -29.54 -2.80 -10.32
CA GLY A 450 -28.96 -2.23 -11.53
C GLY A 450 -27.80 -1.26 -11.29
N GLN A 451 -27.27 -1.22 -10.07
CA GLN A 451 -26.12 -0.38 -9.73
C GLN A 451 -24.82 -0.92 -10.34
N SER A 452 -23.90 0.00 -10.59
CA SER A 452 -22.56 -0.28 -11.05
C SER A 452 -21.56 0.42 -10.14
N ASP A 453 -21.28 -0.20 -9.01
CA ASP A 453 -20.37 0.30 -7.99
C ASP A 453 -19.68 -0.84 -7.23
N TRP A 454 -18.79 -0.49 -6.30
CA TRP A 454 -18.02 -1.46 -5.53
C TRP A 454 -18.86 -2.50 -4.80
N LEU A 455 -20.04 -2.13 -4.29
CA LEU A 455 -20.88 -3.09 -3.55
C LEU A 455 -21.50 -4.10 -4.49
N ALA A 456 -21.99 -3.65 -5.65
CA ALA A 456 -22.54 -4.53 -6.66
C ALA A 456 -21.45 -5.42 -7.32
N TRP A 457 -20.27 -4.86 -7.62
CA TRP A 457 -19.16 -5.61 -8.22
C TRP A 457 -18.64 -6.70 -7.27
N SER A 458 -18.37 -6.35 -6.02
CA SER A 458 -17.89 -7.32 -5.01
C SER A 458 -18.95 -8.35 -4.65
N SER A 459 -20.24 -7.97 -4.67
CA SER A 459 -21.34 -8.92 -4.54
C SER A 459 -21.35 -9.96 -5.66
N ALA A 460 -21.16 -9.53 -6.92
CA ALA A 460 -21.06 -10.45 -8.05
C ALA A 460 -19.89 -11.43 -7.90
N ILE A 461 -18.73 -10.95 -7.45
CA ILE A 461 -17.56 -11.79 -7.15
C ILE A 461 -17.88 -12.79 -6.02
N GLY A 462 -18.58 -12.34 -4.95
CA GLY A 462 -18.96 -13.20 -3.84
C GLY A 462 -19.90 -14.37 -4.23
N LEU A 463 -20.66 -14.23 -5.33
CA LEU A 463 -21.52 -15.29 -5.82
C LEU A 463 -20.76 -16.48 -6.46
N ARG A 464 -19.44 -16.41 -6.65
CA ARG A 464 -18.66 -17.53 -7.21
C ARG A 464 -18.78 -18.83 -6.39
N GLY A 465 -19.16 -18.76 -5.13
CA GLY A 465 -19.45 -19.93 -4.28
C GLY A 465 -20.86 -20.51 -4.42
N LEU A 466 -21.73 -19.96 -5.29
CA LEU A 466 -23.06 -20.50 -5.55
C LEU A 466 -23.05 -21.60 -6.64
N ALA A 467 -24.11 -22.41 -6.66
CA ALA A 467 -24.35 -23.35 -7.74
C ALA A 467 -24.44 -22.61 -9.09
N VAL A 468 -23.86 -23.19 -10.15
CA VAL A 468 -23.66 -22.55 -11.45
C VAL A 468 -24.95 -21.97 -12.04
N ALA A 469 -26.07 -22.73 -11.98
CA ALA A 469 -27.34 -22.29 -12.55
C ALA A 469 -27.89 -21.05 -11.83
N GLU A 470 -27.87 -21.05 -10.51
CA GLU A 470 -28.35 -19.93 -9.68
C GLU A 470 -27.44 -18.69 -9.86
N ARG A 471 -26.13 -18.90 -9.82
CA ARG A 471 -25.13 -17.85 -10.04
C ARG A 471 -25.34 -17.17 -11.38
N ASN A 472 -25.40 -17.94 -12.47
CA ASN A 472 -25.50 -17.43 -13.81
C ASN A 472 -26.81 -16.68 -14.05
N TYR A 473 -27.93 -17.16 -13.51
CA TYR A 473 -29.21 -16.48 -13.58
C TYR A 473 -29.14 -15.05 -13.00
N ASN A 474 -28.56 -14.89 -11.82
CA ASN A 474 -28.43 -13.57 -11.19
C ASN A 474 -27.44 -12.67 -11.94
N LEU A 475 -26.35 -13.23 -12.45
CA LEU A 475 -25.34 -12.48 -13.21
C LEU A 475 -25.84 -12.04 -14.58
N ASP A 476 -26.79 -12.73 -15.20
CA ASP A 476 -27.42 -12.32 -16.47
C ASP A 476 -28.16 -10.98 -16.36
N TYR A 477 -28.83 -10.75 -15.25
CA TYR A 477 -29.47 -9.46 -14.99
C TYR A 477 -28.42 -8.36 -14.70
N PHE A 478 -27.52 -8.64 -13.76
CA PHE A 478 -26.47 -7.72 -13.34
C PHE A 478 -25.59 -7.25 -14.52
N SER A 479 -25.27 -8.12 -15.46
CA SER A 479 -24.41 -7.83 -16.62
C SER A 479 -24.94 -6.71 -17.53
N LYS A 480 -26.25 -6.44 -17.52
CA LYS A 480 -26.89 -5.46 -18.41
C LYS A 480 -26.75 -4.01 -17.98
N ALA A 481 -26.33 -3.77 -16.72
CA ALA A 481 -26.36 -2.44 -16.14
C ALA A 481 -25.19 -1.56 -16.62
N SER A 482 -24.03 -2.13 -16.90
CA SER A 482 -22.87 -1.37 -17.39
C SER A 482 -21.81 -2.29 -18.00
N PRO A 483 -20.86 -1.74 -18.79
CA PRO A 483 -19.74 -2.52 -19.33
C PRO A 483 -18.89 -3.21 -18.27
N ILE A 484 -18.61 -2.57 -17.14
CA ILE A 484 -17.85 -3.19 -16.05
C ILE A 484 -18.64 -4.33 -15.38
N ASN A 485 -19.95 -4.16 -15.22
CA ASN A 485 -20.81 -5.25 -14.73
C ASN A 485 -20.79 -6.45 -15.68
N PHE A 486 -20.80 -6.18 -17.00
CA PHE A 486 -20.69 -7.23 -18.02
C PHE A 486 -19.36 -7.99 -17.93
N LEU A 487 -18.23 -7.27 -17.79
CA LEU A 487 -16.90 -7.88 -17.65
C LEU A 487 -16.81 -8.75 -16.39
N ILE A 488 -17.29 -8.24 -15.25
CA ILE A 488 -17.30 -9.00 -14.00
C ILE A 488 -18.21 -10.24 -14.12
N ALA A 489 -19.43 -10.08 -14.62
CA ALA A 489 -20.35 -11.21 -14.79
C ALA A 489 -19.78 -12.28 -15.70
N SER A 490 -19.19 -11.90 -16.85
CA SER A 490 -18.59 -12.83 -17.80
C SER A 490 -17.36 -13.55 -17.21
N CYS A 491 -16.57 -12.87 -16.37
CA CYS A 491 -15.49 -13.49 -15.62
C CYS A 491 -16.02 -14.52 -14.63
N VAL A 492 -16.94 -14.12 -13.74
CA VAL A 492 -17.45 -14.99 -12.67
C VAL A 492 -18.20 -16.20 -13.21
N LYS A 493 -18.87 -16.09 -14.36
CA LYS A 493 -19.52 -17.24 -15.01
C LYS A 493 -18.53 -18.30 -15.50
N LYS A 494 -17.28 -17.95 -15.75
CA LYS A 494 -16.22 -18.88 -16.17
C LYS A 494 -15.52 -19.56 -14.99
N LEU A 495 -15.65 -19.04 -13.78
CA LEU A 495 -15.12 -19.63 -12.53
C LEU A 495 -16.03 -20.76 -12.03
#